data_4a1ee48d76dfaf255d92e47e1e73cf61
#
_entry.id   4a1ee48d76dfaf255d92e47e1e73cf61
#
_cell.length_a   1.000
_cell.length_b   1.000
_cell.length_c   1.000
_cell.angle_alpha   90.00
_cell.angle_beta   90.00
_cell.angle_gamma   90.00
#
_symmetry.space_group_name_H-M   'P 1'
#
loop_
_entity.id
_entity.type
_entity.pdbx_description
1 polymer ?
#
loop_
_entity_poly.entity_id
_entity_poly.type
_entity_poly.pdbx_seq_one_letter_code
_entity_poly.pdbx_strand_id
1 'polypeptide(L)'
;WRRWSAIIIGLIGVLIVVRPFGTAFELTTLWVVAGAITQSARDLATRRTPAHVTTLQLSTAGFGVMVPTGIIVCVMFGTPPVWPSLVNWGYLLAAVGIGIPALYAIILANRLGDISFVAPFRYSRIVFGLALSVIVFGEVLDGYTLIGAAIIVASGLYTFAREARLRRTSPSTKAAL
;
A
#
# COMPACT_ATOMS: atom_id res chain seq x y z
N TRP A 1 -9.53 14.87 18.08
CA TRP A 1 -10.63 13.89 18.18
C TRP A 1 -11.06 13.39 16.79
N ARG A 2 -11.46 14.27 15.87
CA ARG A 2 -11.99 13.92 14.54
C ARG A 2 -10.99 13.18 13.62
N ARG A 3 -9.67 13.38 13.78
CA ARG A 3 -8.65 12.62 13.05
C ARG A 3 -8.55 11.18 13.56
N TRP A 4 -8.62 11.02 14.88
CA TRP A 4 -8.63 9.70 15.50
C TRP A 4 -9.91 8.93 15.17
N SER A 5 -11.08 9.59 15.13
CA SER A 5 -12.33 8.92 14.74
C SER A 5 -12.29 8.38 13.32
N ALA A 6 -11.73 9.12 12.36
CA ALA A 6 -11.57 8.63 11.00
C ALA A 6 -10.61 7.42 10.90
N ILE A 7 -9.52 7.42 11.69
CA ILE A 7 -8.60 6.28 11.77
C ILE A 7 -9.32 5.06 12.34
N ILE A 8 -10.08 5.22 13.41
CA ILE A 8 -10.84 4.13 14.04
C ILE A 8 -11.90 3.57 13.06
N ILE A 9 -12.62 4.44 12.35
CA ILE A 9 -13.61 4.01 11.34
C ILE A 9 -12.91 3.22 10.21
N GLY A 10 -11.75 3.71 9.73
CA GLY A 10 -10.96 2.99 8.73
C GLY A 10 -10.48 1.62 9.25
N LEU A 11 -10.06 1.53 10.51
CA LEU A 11 -9.67 0.28 11.15
C LEU A 11 -10.84 -0.70 11.27
N ILE A 12 -12.04 -0.22 11.62
CA ILE A 12 -13.27 -1.03 11.60
C ILE A 12 -13.52 -1.58 10.19
N GLY A 13 -13.36 -0.75 9.15
CA GLY A 13 -13.45 -1.23 7.77
C GLY A 13 -12.48 -2.36 7.46
N VAL A 14 -11.23 -2.26 7.91
CA VAL A 14 -10.23 -3.35 7.77
C VAL A 14 -10.67 -4.60 8.52
N LEU A 15 -11.17 -4.48 9.74
CA LEU A 15 -11.66 -5.61 10.53
C LEU A 15 -12.87 -6.31 9.87
N ILE A 16 -13.74 -5.57 9.20
CA ILE A 16 -14.87 -6.11 8.45
C ILE A 16 -14.37 -6.94 7.25
N VAL A 17 -13.35 -6.46 6.55
CA VAL A 17 -12.74 -7.19 5.42
C VAL A 17 -12.01 -8.45 5.90
N VAL A 18 -11.19 -8.31 6.93
CA VAL A 18 -10.30 -9.38 7.44
C VAL A 18 -11.06 -10.45 8.22
N ARG A 19 -12.20 -10.08 8.87
CA ARG A 19 -13.04 -10.99 9.71
C ARG A 19 -12.24 -11.82 10.71
N PRO A 20 -11.47 -11.22 11.60
CA PRO A 20 -10.58 -11.96 12.51
C PRO A 20 -11.31 -12.85 13.54
N PHE A 21 -12.62 -12.70 13.68
CA PHE A 21 -13.45 -13.45 14.64
C PHE A 21 -14.33 -14.53 14.01
N GLY A 22 -14.18 -14.81 12.69
CA GLY A 22 -14.95 -15.82 11.98
C GLY A 22 -14.22 -17.15 11.84
N THR A 23 -14.92 -18.19 11.40
CA THR A 23 -14.35 -19.50 11.05
C THR A 23 -13.33 -19.43 9.90
N ALA A 24 -13.25 -18.30 9.23
CA ALA A 24 -12.31 -18.01 8.14
C ALA A 24 -11.02 -17.31 8.61
N PHE A 25 -10.79 -17.15 9.92
CA PHE A 25 -9.53 -16.60 10.42
C PHE A 25 -8.42 -17.62 10.23
N GLU A 26 -7.61 -17.39 9.24
CA GLU A 26 -6.38 -18.14 9.03
C GLU A 26 -5.18 -17.42 9.66
N LEU A 27 -4.25 -18.21 10.20
CA LEU A 27 -3.00 -17.69 10.77
C LEU A 27 -2.21 -16.87 9.72
N THR A 28 -2.44 -17.14 8.44
CA THR A 28 -1.96 -16.39 7.28
C THR A 28 -2.34 -14.90 7.31
N THR A 29 -3.47 -14.54 7.95
CA THR A 29 -3.88 -13.13 8.12
C THR A 29 -2.87 -12.32 8.95
N LEU A 30 -2.16 -12.95 9.89
CA LEU A 30 -1.11 -12.28 10.66
C LEU A 30 0.04 -11.81 9.78
N TRP A 31 0.37 -12.55 8.71
CA TRP A 31 1.38 -12.13 7.74
C TRP A 31 0.96 -10.88 6.99
N VAL A 32 -0.32 -10.73 6.69
CA VAL A 32 -0.85 -9.51 6.04
C VAL A 32 -0.70 -8.31 6.96
N VAL A 33 -1.00 -8.46 8.25
CA VAL A 33 -0.83 -7.40 9.26
C VAL A 33 0.64 -7.03 9.41
N ALA A 34 1.53 -8.02 9.53
CA ALA A 34 2.98 -7.80 9.59
C ALA A 34 3.49 -7.08 8.33
N GLY A 35 3.01 -7.47 7.15
CA GLY A 35 3.30 -6.80 5.89
C GLY A 35 2.85 -5.34 5.87
N ALA A 36 1.65 -5.04 6.38
CA ALA A 36 1.15 -3.67 6.47
C ALA A 36 1.98 -2.79 7.41
N ILE A 37 2.40 -3.32 8.55
CA ILE A 37 3.29 -2.63 9.51
C ILE A 37 4.64 -2.35 8.84
N THR A 38 5.25 -3.35 8.22
CA THR A 38 6.55 -3.23 7.54
C THR A 38 6.48 -2.22 6.39
N GLN A 39 5.40 -2.25 5.60
CA GLN A 39 5.16 -1.28 4.54
C GLN A 39 5.07 0.15 5.08
N SER A 40 4.35 0.36 6.18
CA SER A 40 4.21 1.67 6.82
C SER A 40 5.55 2.16 7.38
N ALA A 41 6.33 1.28 7.98
CA ALA A 41 7.69 1.57 8.48
C ALA A 41 8.62 1.96 7.33
N ARG A 42 8.59 1.25 6.20
CA ARG A 42 9.35 1.58 4.99
C ARG A 42 9.00 2.96 4.47
N ASP A 43 7.73 3.29 4.37
CA ASP A 43 7.27 4.59 3.86
C ASP A 43 7.72 5.73 4.76
N LEU A 44 7.70 5.52 6.08
CA LEU A 44 8.21 6.50 7.05
C LEU A 44 9.74 6.65 6.96
N ALA A 45 10.47 5.55 6.83
CA ALA A 45 11.92 5.55 6.63
C ALA A 45 12.32 6.29 5.35
N THR A 46 11.61 6.04 4.24
CA THR A 46 11.84 6.72 2.95
C THR A 46 11.75 8.25 3.08
N ARG A 47 10.84 8.75 3.90
CA ARG A 47 10.67 10.20 4.15
C ARG A 47 11.81 10.81 4.96
N ARG A 48 12.41 10.03 5.84
CA ARG A 48 13.52 10.47 6.70
C ARG A 48 14.89 10.28 6.04
N THR A 49 14.92 9.72 4.84
CA THR A 49 16.18 9.51 4.11
C THR A 49 16.79 10.84 3.70
N PRO A 50 18.10 11.06 3.97
CA PRO A 50 18.81 12.28 3.63
C PRO A 50 18.75 12.61 2.14
N ALA A 51 18.86 13.88 1.79
CA ALA A 51 18.73 14.38 0.41
C ALA A 51 19.82 13.86 -0.54
N HIS A 52 20.98 13.48 -0.02
CA HIS A 52 22.09 12.93 -0.84
C HIS A 52 21.80 11.52 -1.36
N VAL A 53 20.87 10.78 -0.75
CA VAL A 53 20.44 9.48 -1.26
C VAL A 53 19.38 9.70 -2.33
N THR A 54 19.65 9.28 -3.55
CA THR A 54 18.71 9.48 -4.66
C THR A 54 17.51 8.55 -4.59
N THR A 55 16.40 8.94 -5.22
CA THR A 55 15.20 8.08 -5.34
C THR A 55 15.52 6.78 -6.07
N LEU A 56 16.41 6.83 -7.06
CA LEU A 56 16.85 5.65 -7.80
C LEU A 56 17.58 4.65 -6.90
N GLN A 57 18.50 5.14 -6.05
CA GLN A 57 19.22 4.29 -5.09
C GLN A 57 18.27 3.59 -4.12
N LEU A 58 17.26 4.30 -3.60
CA LEU A 58 16.24 3.71 -2.74
C LEU A 58 15.40 2.65 -3.45
N SER A 59 15.02 2.92 -4.71
CA SER A 59 14.27 1.94 -5.51
C SER A 59 15.10 0.69 -5.80
N THR A 60 16.36 0.88 -6.19
CA THR A 60 17.27 -0.22 -6.47
C THR A 60 17.53 -1.06 -5.22
N ALA A 61 17.74 -0.43 -4.07
CA ALA A 61 17.89 -1.12 -2.79
C ALA A 61 16.61 -1.90 -2.42
N GLY A 62 15.43 -1.32 -2.64
CA GLY A 62 14.16 -1.98 -2.40
C GLY A 62 13.96 -3.25 -3.23
N PHE A 63 14.28 -3.22 -4.52
CA PHE A 63 14.24 -4.42 -5.36
C PHE A 63 15.38 -5.38 -5.04
N GLY A 64 16.58 -4.87 -4.73
CA GLY A 64 17.74 -5.69 -4.40
C GLY A 64 17.51 -6.60 -3.19
N VAL A 65 16.78 -6.11 -2.19
CA VAL A 65 16.42 -6.91 -0.99
C VAL A 65 15.41 -8.02 -1.32
N MET A 66 14.61 -7.87 -2.38
CA MET A 66 13.63 -8.91 -2.75
C MET A 66 14.30 -10.22 -3.20
N VAL A 67 15.48 -10.15 -3.82
CA VAL A 67 16.20 -11.35 -4.30
C VAL A 67 16.63 -12.24 -3.14
N PRO A 68 17.40 -11.75 -2.14
CA PRO A 68 17.78 -12.59 -1.01
C PRO A 68 16.56 -13.02 -0.17
N THR A 69 15.53 -12.17 -0.06
CA THR A 69 14.29 -12.54 0.62
C THR A 69 13.61 -13.72 -0.07
N GLY A 70 13.51 -13.69 -1.41
CA GLY A 70 12.96 -14.80 -2.19
C GLY A 70 13.71 -16.10 -1.98
N ILE A 71 15.06 -16.05 -1.97
CA ILE A 71 15.90 -17.23 -1.70
C ILE A 71 15.65 -17.78 -0.31
N ILE A 72 15.62 -16.90 0.71
CA ILE A 72 15.36 -17.31 2.11
C ILE A 72 13.99 -17.99 2.22
N VAL A 73 12.95 -17.41 1.61
CA VAL A 73 11.59 -17.99 1.61
C VAL A 73 11.57 -19.35 0.93
N CYS A 74 12.22 -19.51 -0.24
CA CYS A 74 12.31 -20.80 -0.93
C CYS A 74 12.98 -21.87 -0.05
N VAL A 75 14.06 -21.51 0.65
CA VAL A 75 14.77 -22.44 1.56
C VAL A 75 13.91 -22.78 2.78
N MET A 76 13.25 -21.79 3.39
CA MET A 76 12.42 -22.00 4.59
C MET A 76 11.21 -22.89 4.35
N PHE A 77 10.58 -22.74 3.18
CA PHE A 77 9.39 -23.52 2.82
C PHE A 77 9.70 -24.78 2.00
N GLY A 78 10.99 -25.05 1.74
CA GLY A 78 11.41 -26.24 0.97
C GLY A 78 10.86 -26.27 -0.45
N THR A 79 10.49 -25.12 -1.03
CA THR A 79 9.97 -25.03 -2.39
C THR A 79 11.12 -24.85 -3.37
N PRO A 80 11.40 -25.84 -4.22
CA PRO A 80 12.47 -25.70 -5.21
C PRO A 80 12.10 -24.63 -6.25
N PRO A 81 13.07 -23.87 -6.75
CA PRO A 81 12.82 -22.93 -7.84
C PRO A 81 12.35 -23.70 -9.08
N VAL A 82 11.18 -23.33 -9.59
CA VAL A 82 10.60 -23.93 -10.80
C VAL A 82 10.85 -22.99 -11.97
N TRP A 83 11.27 -23.54 -13.10
CA TRP A 83 11.45 -22.75 -14.32
C TRP A 83 10.07 -22.34 -14.86
N PRO A 84 9.79 -21.03 -15.02
CA PRO A 84 8.48 -20.58 -15.46
C PRO A 84 8.19 -20.99 -16.91
N SER A 85 6.91 -21.26 -17.22
CA SER A 85 6.46 -21.41 -18.60
C SER A 85 6.60 -20.10 -19.39
N LEU A 86 6.57 -20.16 -20.72
CA LEU A 86 6.70 -18.98 -21.58
C LEU A 86 5.62 -17.92 -21.27
N VAL A 87 4.40 -18.36 -20.95
CA VAL A 87 3.28 -17.48 -20.55
C VAL A 87 3.59 -16.80 -19.22
N ASN A 88 4.11 -17.54 -18.25
CA ASN A 88 4.49 -17.00 -16.94
C ASN A 88 5.67 -16.01 -17.06
N TRP A 89 6.59 -16.23 -17.99
CA TRP A 89 7.62 -15.25 -18.32
C TRP A 89 7.02 -13.93 -18.81
N GLY A 90 5.97 -13.98 -19.64
CA GLY A 90 5.23 -12.79 -20.06
C GLY A 90 4.65 -12.01 -18.89
N TYR A 91 4.00 -12.71 -17.96
CA TYR A 91 3.45 -12.06 -16.73
C TYR A 91 4.55 -11.48 -15.84
N LEU A 92 5.67 -12.18 -15.68
CA LEU A 92 6.81 -11.70 -14.90
C LEU A 92 7.42 -10.44 -15.51
N LEU A 93 7.64 -10.43 -16.82
CA LEU A 93 8.17 -9.26 -17.52
C LEU A 93 7.21 -8.06 -17.44
N ALA A 94 5.92 -8.28 -17.58
CA ALA A 94 4.91 -7.25 -17.41
C ALA A 94 4.91 -6.71 -15.98
N ALA A 95 4.98 -7.59 -14.98
CA ALA A 95 5.04 -7.19 -13.56
C ALA A 95 6.29 -6.38 -13.26
N VAL A 96 7.45 -6.74 -13.78
CA VAL A 96 8.70 -5.98 -13.63
C VAL A 96 8.60 -4.64 -14.36
N GLY A 97 8.11 -4.63 -15.60
CA GLY A 97 7.97 -3.44 -16.43
C GLY A 97 7.05 -2.38 -15.84
N ILE A 98 6.00 -2.81 -15.11
CA ILE A 98 5.07 -1.91 -14.41
C ILE A 98 5.56 -1.63 -12.98
N GLY A 99 6.11 -2.62 -12.30
CA GLY A 99 6.49 -2.56 -10.89
C GLY A 99 7.66 -1.61 -10.62
N ILE A 100 8.67 -1.59 -11.49
CA ILE A 100 9.83 -0.70 -11.33
C ILE A 100 9.42 0.78 -11.38
N PRO A 101 8.74 1.27 -12.44
CA PRO A 101 8.32 2.67 -12.48
C PRO A 101 7.28 3.00 -11.41
N ALA A 102 6.42 2.06 -11.05
CA ALA A 102 5.45 2.26 -9.97
C ALA A 102 6.14 2.45 -8.61
N LEU A 103 7.14 1.63 -8.26
CA LEU A 103 7.90 1.79 -7.02
C LEU A 103 8.68 3.11 -7.02
N TYR A 104 9.32 3.45 -8.13
CA TYR A 104 10.02 4.72 -8.28
C TYR A 104 9.07 5.91 -8.07
N ALA A 105 7.90 5.88 -8.70
CA ALA A 105 6.89 6.93 -8.58
C ALA A 105 6.36 7.07 -7.14
N ILE A 106 6.12 5.96 -6.42
CA ILE A 106 5.70 5.96 -5.02
C ILE A 106 6.78 6.57 -4.12
N ILE A 107 8.04 6.19 -4.30
CA ILE A 107 9.16 6.74 -3.52
C ILE A 107 9.31 8.24 -3.80
N LEU A 108 9.25 8.64 -5.07
CA LEU A 108 9.33 10.03 -5.47
C LEU A 108 8.18 10.85 -4.88
N ALA A 109 6.95 10.35 -4.96
CA ALA A 109 5.77 11.00 -4.38
C ALA A 109 5.88 11.13 -2.85
N ASN A 110 6.41 10.12 -2.16
CA ASN A 110 6.63 10.16 -0.72
C ASN A 110 7.71 11.17 -0.31
N ARG A 111 8.69 11.45 -1.16
CA ARG A 111 9.78 12.38 -0.89
C ARG A 111 9.45 13.83 -1.23
N LEU A 112 8.82 14.05 -2.38
CA LEU A 112 8.54 15.39 -2.92
C LEU A 112 7.12 15.85 -2.62
N GLY A 113 6.19 14.91 -2.47
CA GLY A 113 4.77 15.20 -2.32
C GLY A 113 4.40 15.62 -0.91
N ASP A 114 3.48 16.57 -0.86
CA ASP A 114 2.77 16.85 0.38
C ASP A 114 1.91 15.62 0.76
N ILE A 115 2.08 15.15 1.99
CA ILE A 115 1.39 13.96 2.52
C ILE A 115 -0.11 14.01 2.27
N SER A 116 -0.70 15.19 2.46
CA SER A 116 -2.15 15.37 2.30
C SER A 116 -2.61 15.26 0.85
N PHE A 117 -1.72 15.53 -0.11
CA PHE A 117 -2.04 15.37 -1.53
C PHE A 117 -1.83 13.92 -1.99
N VAL A 118 -0.79 13.25 -1.51
CA VAL A 118 -0.43 11.88 -1.91
C VAL A 118 -1.34 10.83 -1.26
N ALA A 119 -1.79 11.08 -0.02
CA ALA A 119 -2.57 10.10 0.75
C ALA A 119 -3.85 9.59 0.07
N PRO A 120 -4.69 10.42 -0.59
CA PRO A 120 -5.92 9.94 -1.24
C PRO A 120 -5.65 9.00 -2.40
N PHE A 121 -4.55 9.23 -3.15
CA PHE A 121 -4.18 8.34 -4.25
C PHE A 121 -3.81 6.93 -3.77
N ARG A 122 -3.45 6.77 -2.51
CA ARG A 122 -3.20 5.43 -1.93
C ARG A 122 -4.47 4.60 -1.80
N TYR A 123 -5.64 5.23 -1.65
CA TYR A 123 -6.92 4.52 -1.61
C TYR A 123 -7.36 4.00 -2.98
N SER A 124 -6.89 4.61 -4.07
CA SER A 124 -7.14 4.08 -5.42
C SER A 124 -6.62 2.65 -5.58
N ARG A 125 -5.57 2.28 -4.83
CA ARG A 125 -5.04 0.91 -4.82
C ARG A 125 -6.08 -0.13 -4.40
N ILE A 126 -6.98 0.22 -3.46
CA ILE A 126 -8.07 -0.68 -3.04
C ILE A 126 -9.04 -0.88 -4.20
N VAL A 127 -9.42 0.21 -4.87
CA VAL A 127 -10.35 0.16 -6.01
C VAL A 127 -9.77 -0.66 -7.16
N PHE A 128 -8.51 -0.40 -7.53
CA PHE A 128 -7.83 -1.16 -8.58
C PHE A 128 -7.59 -2.61 -8.18
N GLY A 129 -7.24 -2.88 -6.92
CA GLY A 129 -7.06 -4.24 -6.40
C GLY A 129 -8.34 -5.05 -6.50
N LEU A 130 -9.48 -4.50 -6.05
CA LEU A 130 -10.79 -5.15 -6.16
C LEU A 130 -11.22 -5.35 -7.61
N ALA A 131 -10.98 -4.36 -8.47
CA ALA A 131 -11.27 -4.47 -9.90
C ALA A 131 -10.47 -5.60 -10.56
N LEU A 132 -9.17 -5.70 -10.27
CA LEU A 132 -8.32 -6.78 -10.76
C LEU A 132 -8.75 -8.14 -10.23
N SER A 133 -9.12 -8.24 -8.95
CA SER A 133 -9.62 -9.47 -8.33
C SER A 133 -10.83 -10.02 -9.10
N VAL A 134 -11.79 -9.15 -9.44
CA VAL A 134 -12.99 -9.56 -10.20
C VAL A 134 -12.67 -9.82 -11.67
N ILE A 135 -11.96 -8.89 -12.34
CA ILE A 135 -11.82 -8.92 -13.81
C ILE A 135 -10.81 -9.99 -14.25
N VAL A 136 -9.69 -10.12 -13.53
CA VAL A 136 -8.59 -11.00 -13.93
C VAL A 136 -8.71 -12.37 -13.28
N PHE A 137 -9.06 -12.42 -11.99
CA PHE A 137 -9.15 -13.67 -11.24
C PHE A 137 -10.54 -14.24 -11.15
N GLY A 138 -11.59 -13.52 -11.61
CA GLY A 138 -12.96 -13.97 -11.58
C GLY A 138 -13.52 -14.18 -10.16
N GLU A 139 -12.91 -13.52 -9.16
CA GLU A 139 -13.33 -13.63 -7.77
C GLU A 139 -14.69 -12.99 -7.55
N VAL A 140 -15.56 -13.69 -6.84
CA VAL A 140 -16.84 -13.14 -6.41
C VAL A 140 -16.63 -12.40 -5.11
N LEU A 141 -16.71 -11.08 -5.17
CA LEU A 141 -16.61 -10.24 -3.97
C LEU A 141 -17.86 -10.41 -3.11
N ASP A 142 -17.65 -10.81 -1.87
CA ASP A 142 -18.74 -10.86 -0.91
C ASP A 142 -19.12 -9.47 -0.40
N GLY A 143 -20.38 -9.33 0.08
CA GLY A 143 -20.91 -8.04 0.51
C GLY A 143 -20.10 -7.38 1.64
N TYR A 144 -19.50 -8.17 2.52
CA TYR A 144 -18.70 -7.63 3.63
C TYR A 144 -17.38 -7.01 3.14
N THR A 145 -16.73 -7.63 2.15
CA THR A 145 -15.52 -7.08 1.52
C THR A 145 -15.83 -5.74 0.86
N LEU A 146 -16.97 -5.63 0.14
CA LEU A 146 -17.40 -4.38 -0.48
C LEU A 146 -17.73 -3.29 0.56
N ILE A 147 -18.45 -3.64 1.61
CA ILE A 147 -18.79 -2.70 2.70
C ILE A 147 -17.53 -2.23 3.41
N GLY A 148 -16.64 -3.15 3.78
CA GLY A 148 -15.38 -2.79 4.44
C GLY A 148 -14.49 -1.92 3.56
N ALA A 149 -14.35 -2.24 2.28
CA ALA A 149 -13.61 -1.41 1.32
C ALA A 149 -14.22 -0.01 1.17
N ALA A 150 -15.55 0.09 1.06
CA ALA A 150 -16.25 1.37 1.00
C ALA A 150 -16.01 2.23 2.26
N ILE A 151 -16.05 1.63 3.45
CA ILE A 151 -15.75 2.31 4.71
C ILE A 151 -14.30 2.82 4.73
N ILE A 152 -13.33 2.01 4.31
CA ILE A 152 -11.91 2.40 4.27
C ILE A 152 -11.72 3.59 3.32
N VAL A 153 -12.25 3.51 2.11
CA VAL A 153 -12.14 4.57 1.11
C VAL A 153 -12.84 5.85 1.59
N ALA A 154 -14.05 5.75 2.12
CA ALA A 154 -14.81 6.89 2.61
C ALA A 154 -14.12 7.58 3.80
N SER A 155 -13.60 6.82 4.78
CA SER A 155 -12.85 7.37 5.92
C SER A 155 -11.57 8.09 5.49
N GLY A 156 -10.88 7.54 4.51
CA GLY A 156 -9.67 8.12 3.93
C GLY A 156 -9.95 9.42 3.16
N LEU A 157 -10.96 9.42 2.29
CA LEU A 157 -11.38 10.61 1.54
C LEU A 157 -11.90 11.71 2.47
N TYR A 158 -12.63 11.35 3.53
CA TYR A 158 -13.07 12.31 4.55
C TYR A 158 -11.87 12.99 5.22
N THR A 159 -10.87 12.20 5.65
CA THR A 159 -9.65 12.72 6.28
C THR A 159 -8.94 13.68 5.34
N PHE A 160 -8.80 13.32 4.07
CA PHE A 160 -8.20 14.17 3.05
C PHE A 160 -8.96 15.48 2.83
N ALA A 161 -10.25 15.39 2.56
CA ALA A 161 -11.08 16.57 2.29
C ALA A 161 -11.02 17.57 3.46
N ARG A 162 -10.97 17.05 4.69
CA ARG A 162 -10.84 17.86 5.88
C ARG A 162 -9.47 18.52 6.01
N GLU A 163 -8.37 17.76 5.80
CA GLU A 163 -7.02 18.33 5.86
C GLU A 163 -6.81 19.40 4.78
N ALA A 164 -7.34 19.18 3.59
CA ALA A 164 -7.31 20.16 2.50
C ALA A 164 -8.07 21.46 2.87
N ARG A 165 -9.21 21.35 3.55
CA ARG A 165 -9.97 22.53 4.04
C ARG A 165 -9.20 23.29 5.12
N LEU A 166 -8.62 22.60 6.09
CA LEU A 166 -7.87 23.23 7.19
C LEU A 166 -6.64 24.02 6.69
N ARG A 167 -5.98 23.53 5.64
CA ARG A 167 -4.86 24.23 5.01
C ARG A 167 -5.28 25.50 4.28
N ARG A 168 -6.46 25.51 3.66
CA ARG A 168 -6.98 26.71 2.99
C ARG A 168 -7.37 27.82 3.98
N THR A 169 -7.73 27.45 5.21
CA THR A 169 -8.12 28.39 6.26
C THR A 169 -6.96 28.85 7.14
N SER A 170 -5.77 28.26 7.02
CA SER A 170 -4.55 28.71 7.70
C SER A 170 -3.70 29.54 6.73
N PRO A 171 -3.78 30.88 6.72
CA PRO A 171 -2.92 31.71 5.87
C PRO A 171 -1.47 31.46 6.29
N SER A 172 -0.61 31.21 5.31
CA SER A 172 0.83 31.06 5.47
C SER A 172 1.44 32.21 6.27
N THR A 173 1.86 31.95 7.51
CA THR A 173 2.76 32.85 8.29
C THR A 173 4.19 32.88 7.69
N LYS A 174 4.35 32.52 6.42
CA LYS A 174 5.64 32.57 5.71
C LYS A 174 5.84 33.81 4.84
N ALA A 175 5.05 34.87 5.05
CA ALA A 175 5.23 36.15 4.35
C ALA A 175 5.75 37.30 5.27
N ALA A 176 6.39 36.93 6.39
CA ALA A 176 7.02 37.92 7.27
C ALA A 176 8.30 37.33 7.88
N LEU A 177 9.36 37.26 7.10
CA LEU A 177 10.79 37.33 7.53
C LEU A 177 11.64 37.54 6.27
#